data_b0666ed2898c1ca6cf818f99d6f3bc25
#
_entry.id   b0666ed2898c1ca6cf818f99d6f3bc25
#
_cell.length_a   1.000
_cell.length_b   1.000
_cell.length_c   1.000
_cell.angle_alpha   90.00
_cell.angle_beta   90.00
_cell.angle_gamma   90.00
#
_symmetry.space_group_name_H-M   'P 1'
#
loop_
_entity.id
_entity.type
_entity.pdbx_description
1 polymer ?
#
loop_
_entity_poly.entity_id
_entity_poly.type
_entity_poly.pdbx_seq_one_letter_code
_entity_poly.pdbx_strand_id
1 'polypeptide(L)'
;MRREPIIMTATMGAADQAWADALRRAHYPADRNVVEAHVTLFHHLPGHCEGEIVERTRALAREFACPDARLSEVMRMGNGVALRIHSPGLLAIRAMMAEGLHGLLTAQDQGVPRLHITVQNKVEAAAARALH
;
A
#
# COMPACT_ATOMS: atom_id res chain seq x y z
N MET A 1 6.33 -23.14 8.39
CA MET A 1 5.89 -22.55 7.11
C MET A 1 4.67 -21.67 7.33
N ARG A 2 4.74 -20.44 6.87
CA ARG A 2 3.62 -19.50 6.96
C ARG A 2 2.49 -19.94 6.03
N ARG A 3 1.28 -20.02 6.54
CA ARG A 3 0.08 -20.34 5.75
C ARG A 3 -0.84 -19.14 5.58
N GLU A 4 -0.70 -18.16 6.45
CA GLU A 4 -1.48 -16.93 6.36
C GLU A 4 -1.04 -16.10 5.15
N PRO A 5 -1.96 -15.37 4.52
CA PRO A 5 -1.59 -14.52 3.40
C PRO A 5 -0.63 -13.41 3.81
N ILE A 6 0.19 -12.99 2.86
CA ILE A 6 1.16 -11.92 3.06
C ILE A 6 0.64 -10.67 2.40
N ILE A 7 0.71 -9.56 3.12
CA ILE A 7 0.41 -8.23 2.58
C ILE A 7 1.74 -7.54 2.37
N MET A 8 1.98 -7.08 1.14
CA MET A 8 3.21 -6.34 0.82
C MET A 8 2.91 -4.86 0.71
N THR A 9 3.61 -4.06 1.50
CA THR A 9 3.42 -2.61 1.53
C THR A 9 4.74 -1.89 1.31
N ALA A 10 4.63 -0.62 0.91
CA ALA A 10 5.76 0.29 0.82
C ALA A 10 5.55 1.43 1.82
N THR A 11 6.62 1.86 2.45
CA THR A 11 6.63 3.05 3.30
C THR A 11 7.33 4.20 2.57
N MET A 12 7.24 5.39 3.13
CA MET A 12 7.74 6.60 2.50
C MET A 12 9.07 7.04 3.12
N GLY A 13 9.71 8.05 2.53
CA GLY A 13 10.83 8.73 3.15
C GLY A 13 10.42 9.36 4.48
N ALA A 14 11.39 9.63 5.35
CA ALA A 14 11.13 10.01 6.75
C ALA A 14 10.16 11.18 6.93
N ALA A 15 10.31 12.25 6.15
CA ALA A 15 9.46 13.43 6.29
C ALA A 15 8.02 13.14 5.85
N ASP A 16 7.85 12.46 4.72
CA ASP A 16 6.53 12.11 4.21
C ASP A 16 5.85 11.08 5.10
N GLN A 17 6.61 10.13 5.63
CA GLN A 17 6.09 9.14 6.56
C GLN A 17 5.55 9.82 7.83
N ALA A 18 6.30 10.76 8.40
CA ALA A 18 5.88 11.49 9.59
C ALA A 18 4.61 12.29 9.34
N TRP A 19 4.52 12.94 8.19
CA TRP A 19 3.32 13.69 7.79
C TRP A 19 2.10 12.80 7.65
N ALA A 20 2.25 11.68 6.93
CA ALA A 20 1.14 10.74 6.70
C ALA A 20 0.71 10.07 8.01
N ASP A 21 1.65 9.71 8.88
CA ASP A 21 1.32 9.10 10.17
C ASP A 21 0.57 10.09 11.07
N ALA A 22 0.95 11.36 11.04
CA ALA A 22 0.24 12.41 11.79
C ALA A 22 -1.19 12.56 11.28
N LEU A 23 -1.38 12.51 9.96
CA LEU A 23 -2.70 12.61 9.36
C LEU A 23 -3.58 11.41 9.75
N ARG A 24 -3.02 10.21 9.79
CA ARG A 24 -3.74 9.02 10.26
C ARG A 24 -4.13 9.15 11.73
N ARG A 25 -3.22 9.63 12.58
CA ARG A 25 -3.55 9.84 14.00
C ARG A 25 -4.71 10.80 14.20
N ALA A 26 -4.83 11.80 13.33
CA ALA A 26 -5.90 12.78 13.40
C ALA A 26 -7.25 12.25 12.91
N HIS A 27 -7.26 11.36 11.91
CA HIS A 27 -8.48 10.99 11.17
C HIS A 27 -8.82 9.52 11.16
N TYR A 28 -7.86 8.63 11.36
CA TYR A 28 -8.11 7.19 11.39
C TYR A 28 -8.58 6.79 12.78
N PRO A 29 -9.59 5.90 12.89
CA PRO A 29 -10.04 5.46 14.21
C PRO A 29 -8.89 4.94 15.07
N ALA A 30 -8.72 5.50 16.27
CA ALA A 30 -7.57 5.21 17.12
C ALA A 30 -7.44 3.73 17.46
N ASP A 31 -8.54 3.04 17.67
CA ASP A 31 -8.58 1.61 17.99
C ASP A 31 -8.17 0.72 16.81
N ARG A 32 -8.12 1.28 15.60
CA ARG A 32 -7.76 0.55 14.38
C ARG A 32 -6.47 1.05 13.74
N ASN A 33 -5.86 2.10 14.30
CA ASN A 33 -4.63 2.66 13.77
C ASN A 33 -3.42 1.96 14.40
N VAL A 34 -3.24 0.69 14.05
CA VAL A 34 -2.19 -0.18 14.62
C VAL A 34 -0.95 -0.31 13.74
N VAL A 35 -1.01 0.20 12.52
CA VAL A 35 0.12 0.17 11.59
C VAL A 35 0.42 1.58 11.08
N GLU A 36 1.67 1.77 10.63
CA GLU A 36 2.08 3.04 10.03
C GLU A 36 1.37 3.28 8.70
N ALA A 37 1.32 4.54 8.27
CA ALA A 37 0.86 4.90 6.94
C ALA A 37 1.69 4.14 5.91
N HIS A 38 1.03 3.61 4.90
CA HIS A 38 1.67 2.75 3.91
C HIS A 38 0.91 2.73 2.59
N VAL A 39 1.61 2.32 1.54
CA VAL A 39 1.02 2.05 0.23
C VAL A 39 1.01 0.55 0.03
N THR A 40 -0.17 -0.05 -0.14
CA THR A 40 -0.28 -1.49 -0.36
C THR A 40 0.01 -1.83 -1.81
N LEU A 41 0.95 -2.75 -2.02
CA LEU A 41 1.30 -3.25 -3.35
C LEU A 41 0.58 -4.55 -3.67
N PHE A 42 0.45 -5.44 -2.69
CA PHE A 42 -0.28 -6.71 -2.82
C PHE A 42 -1.06 -6.98 -1.55
N HIS A 43 -2.30 -7.39 -1.71
CA HIS A 43 -3.21 -7.63 -0.58
C HIS A 43 -3.22 -9.08 -0.09
N HIS A 44 -2.85 -10.03 -0.95
CA HIS A 44 -3.02 -11.45 -0.60
C HIS A 44 -2.02 -12.33 -1.36
N LEU A 45 -0.76 -12.27 -0.94
CA LEU A 45 0.27 -13.14 -1.51
C LEU A 45 0.27 -14.48 -0.78
N PRO A 46 0.64 -15.58 -1.48
CA PRO A 46 0.62 -16.90 -0.86
C PRO A 46 1.67 -17.02 0.24
N GLY A 47 1.21 -17.33 1.46
CA GLY A 47 2.09 -17.43 2.62
C GLY A 47 3.15 -18.51 2.52
N HIS A 48 2.85 -19.59 1.80
CA HIS A 48 3.80 -20.69 1.61
C HIS A 48 4.99 -20.30 0.70
N CYS A 49 4.90 -19.16 0.02
CA CYS A 49 5.98 -18.65 -0.84
C CYS A 49 6.78 -17.52 -0.18
N GLU A 50 6.66 -17.33 1.14
CA GLU A 50 7.30 -16.22 1.84
C GLU A 50 8.79 -16.08 1.52
N GLY A 51 9.55 -17.17 1.55
CA GLY A 51 10.99 -17.14 1.27
C GLY A 51 11.29 -16.61 -0.11
N GLU A 52 10.59 -17.08 -1.12
CA GLU A 52 10.76 -16.63 -2.50
C GLU A 52 10.37 -15.17 -2.67
N ILE A 53 9.27 -14.75 -2.03
CA ILE A 53 8.80 -13.36 -2.09
C ILE A 53 9.85 -12.42 -1.49
N VAL A 54 10.41 -12.77 -0.34
CA VAL A 54 11.46 -11.96 0.30
C VAL A 54 12.71 -11.87 -0.58
N GLU A 55 13.12 -12.97 -1.18
CA GLU A 55 14.29 -12.99 -2.07
C GLU A 55 14.09 -12.10 -3.29
N ARG A 56 12.92 -12.20 -3.94
CA ARG A 56 12.60 -11.36 -5.10
C ARG A 56 12.54 -9.89 -4.72
N THR A 57 11.96 -9.57 -3.56
CA THR A 57 11.86 -8.19 -3.06
C THR A 57 13.25 -7.61 -2.84
N ARG A 58 14.15 -8.37 -2.22
CA ARG A 58 15.53 -7.94 -1.99
C ARG A 58 16.28 -7.71 -3.30
N ALA A 59 16.11 -8.61 -4.27
CA ALA A 59 16.75 -8.49 -5.58
C ALA A 59 16.30 -7.22 -6.30
N LEU A 60 15.02 -6.93 -6.31
CA LEU A 60 14.49 -5.72 -6.94
C LEU A 60 14.95 -4.46 -6.22
N ALA A 61 14.99 -4.48 -4.89
CA ALA A 61 15.45 -3.34 -4.11
C ALA A 61 16.93 -3.02 -4.37
N ARG A 62 17.74 -4.03 -4.67
CA ARG A 62 19.16 -3.83 -5.02
C ARG A 62 19.34 -3.33 -6.45
N GLU A 63 18.45 -3.73 -7.35
CA GLU A 63 18.54 -3.41 -8.77
C GLU A 63 18.04 -2.01 -9.10
N PHE A 64 17.03 -1.54 -8.41
CA PHE A 64 16.38 -0.27 -8.71
C PHE A 64 16.57 0.74 -7.60
N ALA A 65 16.77 2.00 -7.98
CA ALA A 65 16.75 3.11 -7.03
C ALA A 65 15.36 3.27 -6.44
N CYS A 66 15.28 3.90 -5.27
CA CYS A 66 14.01 4.20 -4.63
C CYS A 66 13.15 5.07 -5.57
N PRO A 67 11.97 4.62 -5.98
CA PRO A 67 11.18 5.37 -6.95
C PRO A 67 10.59 6.65 -6.35
N ASP A 68 10.48 7.68 -7.19
CA ASP A 68 9.79 8.90 -6.82
C ASP A 68 8.29 8.65 -6.74
N ALA A 69 7.64 9.35 -5.84
CA ALA A 69 6.20 9.29 -5.67
C ALA A 69 5.68 10.67 -5.32
N ARG A 70 4.48 10.98 -5.76
CA ARG A 70 3.82 12.24 -5.41
C ARG A 70 2.35 12.02 -5.10
N LEU A 71 1.82 12.89 -4.26
CA LEU A 71 0.41 12.92 -3.96
C LEU A 71 -0.33 13.51 -5.18
N SER A 72 -1.31 12.79 -5.71
CA SER A 72 -2.07 13.27 -6.87
C SER A 72 -3.43 13.83 -6.50
N GLU A 73 -4.16 13.18 -5.59
CA GLU A 73 -5.47 13.67 -5.17
C GLU A 73 -5.91 13.03 -3.86
N VAL A 74 -6.90 13.66 -3.22
CA VAL A 74 -7.63 13.08 -2.08
C VAL A 74 -8.85 12.38 -2.65
N MET A 75 -9.12 11.15 -2.23
CA MET A 75 -10.22 10.36 -2.76
C MET A 75 -11.04 9.73 -1.65
N ARG A 76 -12.34 9.56 -1.90
CA ARG A 76 -13.23 8.85 -1.00
C ARG A 76 -13.23 7.37 -1.37
N MET A 77 -13.17 6.51 -0.34
CA MET A 77 -13.22 5.07 -0.51
C MET A 77 -14.22 4.50 0.49
N GLY A 78 -15.45 4.24 0.04
CA GLY A 78 -16.50 3.80 0.93
C GLY A 78 -16.72 4.81 2.05
N ASN A 79 -16.53 4.40 3.30
CA ASN A 79 -16.66 5.26 4.48
C ASN A 79 -15.33 5.85 4.94
N GLY A 80 -14.36 5.93 4.04
CA GLY A 80 -13.05 6.44 4.38
C GLY A 80 -12.51 7.42 3.37
N VAL A 81 -11.31 7.91 3.63
CA VAL A 81 -10.58 8.85 2.77
C VAL A 81 -9.16 8.33 2.58
N ALA A 82 -8.66 8.42 1.37
CA ALA A 82 -7.32 8.02 1.01
C ALA A 82 -6.61 9.09 0.19
N LEU A 83 -5.29 9.08 0.25
CA LEU A 83 -4.44 9.93 -0.57
C LEU A 83 -3.94 9.10 -1.74
N ARG A 84 -4.28 9.50 -2.97
CA ARG A 84 -3.83 8.80 -4.15
C ARG A 84 -2.38 9.15 -4.46
N ILE A 85 -1.59 8.14 -4.76
CA ILE A 85 -0.16 8.29 -5.02
C ILE A 85 0.12 8.02 -6.49
N HIS A 86 0.87 8.93 -7.10
CA HIS A 86 1.36 8.78 -8.45
C HIS A 86 2.82 8.37 -8.40
N SER A 87 3.13 7.15 -8.79
CA SER A 87 4.50 6.63 -8.82
C SER A 87 4.65 5.59 -9.93
N PRO A 88 4.93 6.02 -11.16
CA PRO A 88 5.17 5.08 -12.26
C PRO A 88 6.32 4.11 -11.96
N GLY A 89 7.37 4.57 -11.27
CA GLY A 89 8.49 3.74 -10.88
C GLY A 89 8.10 2.61 -9.94
N LEU A 90 7.28 2.91 -8.94
CA LEU A 90 6.80 1.89 -8.00
C LEU A 90 5.87 0.90 -8.70
N LEU A 91 5.01 1.38 -9.60
CA LEU A 91 4.15 0.51 -10.39
C LEU A 91 4.97 -0.43 -11.29
N ALA A 92 6.08 0.07 -11.87
CA ALA A 92 6.97 -0.76 -12.68
C ALA A 92 7.63 -1.86 -11.85
N ILE A 93 8.09 -1.55 -10.65
CA ILE A 93 8.68 -2.54 -9.73
C ILE A 93 7.63 -3.57 -9.33
N ARG A 94 6.43 -3.11 -9.01
CA ARG A 94 5.32 -3.99 -8.65
C ARG A 94 4.95 -4.93 -9.80
N ALA A 95 4.96 -4.42 -11.03
CA ALA A 95 4.67 -5.23 -12.23
C ALA A 95 5.70 -6.34 -12.42
N MET A 96 6.98 -6.07 -12.19
CA MET A 96 8.04 -7.08 -12.26
C MET A 96 7.87 -8.13 -11.18
N MET A 97 7.47 -7.73 -9.98
CA MET A 97 7.16 -8.68 -8.90
C MET A 97 5.98 -9.56 -9.28
N ALA A 98 4.90 -8.98 -9.82
CA ALA A 98 3.70 -9.70 -10.22
C ALA A 98 4.01 -10.71 -11.33
N GLU A 99 4.87 -10.35 -12.28
CA GLU A 99 5.28 -11.25 -13.35
C GLU A 99 5.98 -12.49 -12.80
N GLY A 100 6.86 -12.30 -11.82
CA GLY A 100 7.54 -13.41 -11.16
C GLY A 100 6.63 -14.29 -10.31
N LEU A 101 5.44 -13.80 -9.99
CA LEU A 101 4.43 -14.54 -9.21
C LEU A 101 3.24 -14.96 -10.07
N HIS A 102 3.42 -15.03 -11.38
CA HIS A 102 2.36 -15.40 -12.31
C HIS A 102 1.70 -16.71 -11.91
N GLY A 103 0.37 -16.74 -11.91
CA GLY A 103 -0.40 -17.91 -11.52
C GLY A 103 -0.63 -18.05 -10.01
N LEU A 104 0.01 -17.21 -9.20
CA LEU A 104 -0.10 -17.25 -7.72
C LEU A 104 -0.92 -16.10 -7.15
N LEU A 105 -1.29 -15.12 -7.96
CA LEU A 105 -2.00 -13.93 -7.49
C LEU A 105 -3.51 -14.16 -7.46
N THR A 106 -4.16 -13.64 -6.41
CA THR A 106 -5.62 -13.61 -6.34
C THR A 106 -6.14 -12.58 -7.35
N ALA A 107 -7.45 -12.62 -7.62
CA ALA A 107 -8.06 -11.67 -8.55
C ALA A 107 -7.83 -10.22 -8.11
N GLN A 108 -7.86 -9.96 -6.80
CA GLN A 108 -7.62 -8.62 -6.25
C GLN A 108 -6.22 -8.08 -6.60
N ASP A 109 -5.23 -8.95 -6.63
CA ASP A 109 -3.83 -8.55 -6.87
C ASP A 109 -3.43 -8.60 -8.34
N GLN A 110 -4.30 -9.06 -9.22
CA GLN A 110 -4.09 -9.00 -10.66
C GLN A 110 -4.43 -7.60 -11.17
N GLY A 111 -3.81 -7.20 -12.26
CA GLY A 111 -4.04 -5.87 -12.82
C GLY A 111 -3.23 -4.78 -12.13
N VAL A 112 -3.44 -3.54 -12.57
CA VAL A 112 -2.70 -2.38 -12.07
C VAL A 112 -3.42 -1.79 -10.86
N PRO A 113 -2.77 -1.73 -9.69
CA PRO A 113 -3.41 -1.19 -8.49
C PRO A 113 -3.49 0.34 -8.54
N ARG A 114 -4.44 0.89 -7.81
CA ARG A 114 -4.46 2.32 -7.51
C ARG A 114 -3.68 2.53 -6.21
N LEU A 115 -2.46 3.05 -6.33
CA LEU A 115 -1.63 3.29 -5.16
C LEU A 115 -2.24 4.39 -4.29
N HIS A 116 -2.41 4.11 -3.00
CA HIS A 116 -3.01 5.07 -2.09
C HIS A 116 -2.57 4.82 -0.65
N ILE A 117 -2.72 5.87 0.17
CA ILE A 117 -2.49 5.79 1.61
C ILE A 117 -3.84 6.08 2.27
N THR A 118 -4.37 5.12 3.02
CA THR A 118 -5.61 5.31 3.74
C THR A 118 -5.36 6.15 4.99
N VAL A 119 -6.07 7.27 5.12
CA VAL A 119 -5.92 8.16 6.27
C VAL A 119 -7.16 8.22 7.13
N GLN A 120 -8.32 7.79 6.60
CA GLN A 120 -9.57 7.69 7.35
C GLN A 120 -10.31 6.47 6.87
N ASN A 121 -10.75 5.60 7.78
CA ASN A 121 -11.37 4.34 7.42
C ASN A 121 -12.47 4.00 8.43
N LYS A 122 -13.56 3.40 7.92
CA LYS A 122 -14.68 2.91 8.73
C LYS A 122 -15.29 4.00 9.62
N VAL A 123 -15.38 5.24 9.10
CA VAL A 123 -16.03 6.37 9.74
C VAL A 123 -17.38 6.62 9.07
N GLU A 124 -18.23 7.44 9.70
CA GLU A 124 -19.50 7.80 9.10
C GLU A 124 -19.28 8.61 7.82
N ALA A 125 -20.22 8.47 6.88
CA ALA A 125 -20.12 9.13 5.58
C ALA A 125 -19.99 10.66 5.70
N ALA A 126 -20.65 11.26 6.68
CA ALA A 126 -20.56 12.70 6.90
C ALA A 126 -19.13 13.12 7.27
N ALA A 127 -18.46 12.36 8.13
CA ALA A 127 -17.08 12.64 8.51
C ALA A 127 -16.12 12.47 7.33
N ALA A 128 -16.33 11.45 6.51
CA ALA A 128 -15.53 11.22 5.31
C ALA A 128 -15.70 12.37 4.31
N ARG A 129 -16.93 12.86 4.13
CA ARG A 129 -17.20 14.00 3.25
C ARG A 129 -16.54 15.27 3.75
N ALA A 130 -16.51 15.47 5.06
CA ALA A 130 -15.89 16.66 5.65
C ALA A 130 -14.38 16.70 5.42
N LEU A 131 -13.71 15.54 5.44
CA LEU A 131 -12.27 15.46 5.19
C LEU A 131 -11.94 15.58 3.70
N HIS A 132 -12.77 14.97 2.85
CA HIS A 132 -12.58 14.99 1.39
C HIS A 132 -12.67 16.39 0.83
#